data_be95343c80e6d1924bc051e2982ecd8b
#
_entry.id   be95343c80e6d1924bc051e2982ecd8b
#
_cell.length_a   1.000
_cell.length_b   1.000
_cell.length_c   1.000
_cell.angle_alpha   90.00
_cell.angle_beta   90.00
_cell.angle_gamma   90.00
#
_symmetry.space_group_name_H-M   'P 1'
#
loop_
_entity.id
_entity.type
_entity.pdbx_description
1 polymer ?
#
loop_
_entity_poly.entity_id
_entity_poly.type
_entity_poly.pdbx_seq_one_letter_code
_entity_poly.pdbx_strand_id
1 'polypeptide(L)'
;DLQYIASYDNTYDNGDGTVGTYILDPGTYYFAMGNGAHDALNHMMARQGADPESLSGESNSAMAYEHKITEDFISSTAFSVSKTGEKISNQLDYADWNYFQPGEVTYLSRTDWAGTYPKSYTDMTLVNEELINLLNGNYYTIQTDDDTSGITWGKDSNLMFYEMYGTDFDDVKWQDLLDKMTPEEAQYLATFGGPSIPGGSSIGTVETYMTENAGNGVAVNLNASKDTGAPWSISASDPNGNWHPEVFANAPLVAASFNQDLYKEVGSFIGEEALFTGIPILWGPGLNTHRHAYNGRNGEYYSEDPVLSGSAAMEFAIGALDYGLIAAPKHFAFNDQETNRSGVAPYMLEQRAREVELRAYQIAFEATKYDTEEVDAGMRGLMISFSKIGPVECTASYELMTEILKEEWGFKGYAVTDIYDDTDIYGAVLASGTTCFDTRGISGFYGATTLENCSTFATQVDGSKVSAQLLSGDARLQNAVKDSCHNILYAFSQSSLMNRYNSTTHIEQTMTWWRMAYMAAIAAFGILLLASGALYVVSSKRKEREVS
;
A
#
# COMPACT_ATOMS: atom_id res chain seq x y z
N ASP A 1 -12.89 -21.45 -1.35
CA ASP A 1 -13.60 -20.96 -2.51
C ASP A 1 -13.06 -21.60 -3.79
N LEU A 2 -13.97 -22.06 -4.70
CA LEU A 2 -13.56 -22.72 -5.94
C LEU A 2 -12.80 -21.76 -6.88
N GLN A 3 -13.06 -20.48 -6.81
CA GLN A 3 -12.30 -19.48 -7.58
C GLN A 3 -10.80 -19.51 -7.23
N TYR A 4 -10.46 -19.76 -5.96
CA TYR A 4 -9.05 -19.76 -5.54
C TYR A 4 -8.26 -21.00 -5.99
N ILE A 5 -8.94 -22.03 -6.46
CA ILE A 5 -8.31 -23.21 -7.11
C ILE A 5 -8.48 -23.20 -8.63
N ALA A 6 -9.22 -22.26 -9.19
CA ALA A 6 -9.34 -22.08 -10.64
C ALA A 6 -8.05 -21.48 -11.20
N SER A 7 -7.65 -21.93 -12.38
CA SER A 7 -6.54 -21.34 -13.12
C SER A 7 -6.98 -20.08 -13.83
N TYR A 8 -6.13 -19.07 -13.88
CA TYR A 8 -6.34 -17.91 -14.73
C TYR A 8 -5.81 -18.19 -16.14
N ASP A 9 -6.70 -18.27 -17.11
CA ASP A 9 -6.31 -18.42 -18.51
C ASP A 9 -6.29 -17.04 -19.18
N ASN A 10 -5.10 -16.47 -19.33
CA ASN A 10 -4.90 -15.15 -19.94
C ASN A 10 -5.13 -15.13 -21.48
N THR A 11 -5.45 -16.26 -22.08
CA THR A 11 -5.75 -16.39 -23.52
C THR A 11 -7.22 -16.68 -23.82
N TYR A 12 -8.03 -16.91 -22.80
CA TYR A 12 -9.43 -17.24 -22.93
C TYR A 12 -10.23 -16.08 -23.54
N ASP A 13 -10.89 -16.33 -24.70
CA ASP A 13 -11.73 -15.34 -25.37
C ASP A 13 -13.09 -15.23 -24.67
N ASN A 14 -13.35 -14.09 -24.06
CA ASN A 14 -14.62 -13.80 -23.38
C ASN A 14 -15.79 -13.55 -24.33
N GLY A 15 -15.55 -13.48 -25.65
CA GLY A 15 -16.57 -13.33 -26.68
C GLY A 15 -17.10 -11.90 -26.87
N ASP A 16 -16.53 -10.91 -26.16
CA ASP A 16 -16.90 -9.49 -26.24
C ASP A 16 -15.73 -8.58 -26.65
N GLY A 17 -14.63 -9.20 -27.06
CA GLY A 17 -13.40 -8.51 -27.43
C GLY A 17 -12.38 -8.38 -26.32
N THR A 18 -12.70 -8.85 -25.10
CA THR A 18 -11.75 -8.99 -24.00
C THR A 18 -11.26 -10.43 -23.89
N VAL A 19 -10.09 -10.62 -23.30
CA VAL A 19 -9.49 -11.94 -23.04
C VAL A 19 -9.13 -12.06 -21.57
N GLY A 20 -9.03 -13.30 -21.10
CA GLY A 20 -8.61 -13.62 -19.74
C GLY A 20 -9.79 -13.83 -18.78
N THR A 21 -9.77 -14.94 -18.07
CA THR A 21 -10.72 -15.27 -17.01
C THR A 21 -10.21 -16.44 -16.17
N TYR A 22 -10.86 -16.70 -15.04
CA TYR A 22 -10.62 -17.92 -14.25
C TYR A 22 -11.46 -19.07 -14.77
N ILE A 23 -10.83 -20.23 -14.92
CA ILE A 23 -11.47 -21.47 -15.40
C ILE A 23 -11.07 -22.66 -14.56
N LEU A 24 -11.93 -23.68 -14.53
CA LEU A 24 -11.56 -25.03 -14.13
C LEU A 24 -11.49 -25.88 -15.40
N ASP A 25 -10.28 -26.16 -15.86
CA ASP A 25 -10.02 -26.93 -17.07
C ASP A 25 -10.51 -28.38 -16.95
N PRO A 26 -10.82 -29.04 -18.08
CA PRO A 26 -11.05 -30.47 -18.08
C PRO A 26 -9.84 -31.22 -17.54
N GLY A 27 -10.07 -32.11 -16.60
CA GLY A 27 -8.99 -32.85 -15.98
C GLY A 27 -9.36 -33.47 -14.67
N THR A 28 -8.39 -34.04 -14.01
CA THR A 28 -8.56 -34.65 -12.69
C THR A 28 -7.94 -33.76 -11.62
N TYR A 29 -8.75 -33.32 -10.69
CA TYR A 29 -8.36 -32.49 -9.54
C TYR A 29 -8.24 -33.40 -8.32
N TYR A 30 -7.19 -33.20 -7.53
CA TYR A 30 -6.92 -33.97 -6.33
C TYR A 30 -6.92 -33.06 -5.10
N PHE A 31 -7.66 -33.47 -4.07
CA PHE A 31 -7.71 -32.81 -2.78
C PHE A 31 -7.15 -33.78 -1.74
N ALA A 32 -6.11 -33.41 -1.05
CA ALA A 32 -5.50 -34.27 -0.04
C ALA A 32 -5.38 -33.57 1.32
N MET A 33 -5.51 -34.34 2.38
CA MET A 33 -5.31 -33.90 3.76
C MET A 33 -4.07 -34.57 4.34
N GLY A 34 -3.32 -33.83 5.15
CA GLY A 34 -2.14 -34.35 5.85
C GLY A 34 -1.78 -33.47 7.04
N ASN A 35 -0.80 -33.89 7.84
CA ASN A 35 -0.28 -33.10 8.97
C ASN A 35 0.59 -31.92 8.51
N GLY A 36 0.81 -31.77 7.21
CA GLY A 36 1.54 -30.72 6.55
C GLY A 36 1.50 -30.91 5.04
N ALA A 37 1.99 -29.93 4.28
CA ALA A 37 1.99 -29.96 2.81
C ALA A 37 2.69 -31.18 2.22
N HIS A 38 3.82 -31.58 2.81
CA HIS A 38 4.59 -32.76 2.36
C HIS A 38 3.81 -34.06 2.53
N ASP A 39 3.12 -34.22 3.67
CA ASP A 39 2.29 -35.39 3.97
C ASP A 39 1.10 -35.47 3.01
N ALA A 40 0.40 -34.34 2.82
CA ALA A 40 -0.71 -34.23 1.87
C ALA A 40 -0.26 -34.56 0.43
N LEU A 41 0.93 -34.07 0.02
CA LEU A 41 1.50 -34.40 -1.30
C LEU A 41 1.72 -35.90 -1.45
N ASN A 42 2.29 -36.58 -0.45
CA ASN A 42 2.49 -38.02 -0.49
C ASN A 42 1.17 -38.80 -0.61
N HIS A 43 0.11 -38.34 0.08
CA HIS A 43 -1.22 -38.92 -0.04
C HIS A 43 -1.80 -38.74 -1.45
N MET A 44 -1.65 -37.56 -2.03
CA MET A 44 -2.08 -37.27 -3.39
C MET A 44 -1.31 -38.12 -4.41
N MET A 45 -0.01 -38.20 -4.31
CA MET A 45 0.84 -39.03 -5.20
C MET A 45 0.47 -40.52 -5.09
N ALA A 46 0.20 -41.02 -3.89
CA ALA A 46 -0.30 -42.39 -3.68
C ALA A 46 -1.66 -42.61 -4.35
N ARG A 47 -2.56 -41.60 -4.34
CA ARG A 47 -3.85 -41.63 -5.05
C ARG A 47 -3.67 -41.67 -6.57
N GLN A 48 -2.66 -41.00 -7.09
CA GLN A 48 -2.28 -41.05 -8.51
C GLN A 48 -1.56 -42.32 -8.91
N GLY A 49 -1.28 -43.26 -7.96
CA GLY A 49 -0.63 -44.51 -8.22
C GLY A 49 0.89 -44.45 -8.25
N ALA A 50 1.49 -43.45 -7.63
CA ALA A 50 2.94 -43.41 -7.46
C ALA A 50 3.44 -44.62 -6.67
N ASP A 51 4.65 -45.11 -7.02
CA ASP A 51 5.33 -46.19 -6.30
C ASP A 51 5.58 -45.72 -4.85
N PRO A 52 5.10 -46.46 -3.83
CA PRO A 52 5.34 -46.11 -2.43
C PRO A 52 6.83 -45.96 -2.07
N GLU A 53 7.72 -46.68 -2.73
CA GLU A 53 9.18 -46.58 -2.51
C GLU A 53 9.75 -45.24 -3.04
N SER A 54 9.03 -44.56 -3.92
CA SER A 54 9.42 -43.22 -4.42
C SER A 54 8.98 -42.10 -3.51
N LEU A 55 8.14 -42.35 -2.51
CA LEU A 55 7.60 -41.36 -1.60
C LEU A 55 8.48 -41.22 -0.35
N SER A 56 8.67 -39.99 0.08
CA SER A 56 9.58 -39.64 1.18
C SER A 56 8.93 -39.65 2.57
N GLY A 57 7.87 -40.41 2.77
CA GLY A 57 7.16 -40.52 4.04
C GLY A 57 5.95 -41.45 3.96
N GLU A 58 5.16 -41.46 5.02
CA GLU A 58 3.90 -42.20 5.02
C GLU A 58 2.96 -41.69 3.93
N SER A 59 2.31 -42.60 3.24
CA SER A 59 1.36 -42.30 2.19
C SER A 59 0.08 -43.12 2.36
N ASN A 60 -1.06 -42.46 2.18
CA ASN A 60 -2.37 -43.08 2.28
C ASN A 60 -3.32 -42.48 1.22
N SER A 61 -3.57 -43.29 0.18
CA SER A 61 -4.46 -42.84 -0.92
C SER A 61 -5.91 -42.53 -0.49
N ALA A 62 -6.34 -43.05 0.67
CA ALA A 62 -7.68 -42.74 1.22
C ALA A 62 -7.77 -41.30 1.81
N MET A 63 -6.62 -40.65 2.06
CA MET A 63 -6.55 -39.26 2.52
C MET A 63 -6.58 -38.26 1.35
N ALA A 64 -6.71 -38.74 0.12
CA ALA A 64 -6.86 -37.91 -1.06
C ALA A 64 -8.15 -38.22 -1.81
N TYR A 65 -8.89 -37.17 -2.16
CA TYR A 65 -10.11 -37.23 -2.96
C TYR A 65 -9.78 -36.84 -4.40
N GLU A 66 -10.41 -37.52 -5.35
CA GLU A 66 -10.29 -37.27 -6.77
C GLU A 66 -11.60 -36.73 -7.33
N HIS A 67 -11.54 -35.60 -8.04
CA HIS A 67 -12.68 -35.00 -8.73
C HIS A 67 -12.35 -34.79 -10.19
N LYS A 68 -13.22 -35.22 -11.09
CA LYS A 68 -13.03 -35.11 -12.53
C LYS A 68 -13.96 -34.07 -13.13
N ILE A 69 -13.38 -33.12 -13.84
CA ILE A 69 -14.06 -32.14 -14.68
C ILE A 69 -13.93 -32.57 -16.13
N THR A 70 -15.03 -32.62 -16.87
CA THR A 70 -15.07 -33.18 -18.24
C THR A 70 -15.15 -32.14 -19.33
N GLU A 71 -15.49 -30.91 -18.98
CA GLU A 71 -15.58 -29.74 -19.89
C GLU A 71 -15.13 -28.51 -19.11
N ASP A 72 -14.73 -27.45 -19.80
CA ASP A 72 -14.37 -26.19 -19.17
C ASP A 72 -15.51 -25.70 -18.29
N PHE A 73 -15.22 -25.40 -17.06
CA PHE A 73 -16.19 -24.88 -16.12
C PHE A 73 -15.89 -23.43 -15.78
N ILE A 74 -16.81 -22.54 -16.20
CA ILE A 74 -16.75 -21.11 -15.97
C ILE A 74 -18.09 -20.69 -15.38
N SER A 75 -18.06 -20.07 -14.23
CA SER A 75 -19.25 -19.49 -13.59
C SER A 75 -19.17 -17.97 -13.70
N SER A 76 -20.18 -17.36 -14.31
CA SER A 76 -20.28 -15.90 -14.42
C SER A 76 -20.37 -15.18 -13.08
N THR A 77 -20.58 -15.91 -11.98
CA THR A 77 -20.65 -15.34 -10.62
C THR A 77 -19.47 -15.70 -9.73
N ALA A 78 -18.72 -16.75 -10.07
CA ALA A 78 -17.64 -17.25 -9.23
C ALA A 78 -16.27 -17.20 -9.90
N PHE A 79 -16.18 -17.16 -11.23
CA PHE A 79 -14.93 -17.28 -11.96
C PHE A 79 -14.68 -16.16 -12.97
N SER A 80 -15.72 -15.61 -13.58
CA SER A 80 -15.60 -14.58 -14.62
C SER A 80 -16.09 -13.20 -14.20
N VAL A 81 -16.60 -13.08 -12.98
CA VAL A 81 -17.08 -11.83 -12.39
C VAL A 81 -16.44 -11.67 -11.02
N SER A 82 -15.93 -10.50 -10.75
CA SER A 82 -15.32 -10.15 -9.46
C SER A 82 -16.37 -10.06 -8.35
N LYS A 83 -15.90 -9.93 -7.12
CA LYS A 83 -16.76 -9.72 -5.95
C LYS A 83 -17.62 -8.45 -6.06
N THR A 84 -17.13 -7.42 -6.73
CA THR A 84 -17.86 -6.16 -6.94
C THR A 84 -18.87 -6.21 -8.08
N GLY A 85 -18.84 -7.27 -8.88
CA GLY A 85 -19.67 -7.42 -10.06
C GLY A 85 -18.98 -7.03 -11.37
N GLU A 86 -17.72 -6.59 -11.31
CA GLU A 86 -16.93 -6.27 -12.49
C GLU A 86 -16.52 -7.53 -13.25
N LYS A 87 -16.47 -7.45 -14.56
CA LYS A 87 -16.02 -8.56 -15.39
C LYS A 87 -14.50 -8.70 -15.30
N ILE A 88 -14.05 -9.91 -15.00
CA ILE A 88 -12.62 -10.22 -14.96
C ILE A 88 -12.09 -10.38 -16.38
N SER A 89 -11.02 -9.66 -16.69
CA SER A 89 -10.26 -9.76 -17.94
C SER A 89 -8.79 -9.38 -17.72
N ASN A 90 -7.95 -9.59 -18.73
CA ASN A 90 -6.56 -9.17 -18.66
C ASN A 90 -6.44 -7.66 -18.42
N GLN A 91 -5.63 -7.30 -17.45
CA GLN A 91 -5.26 -5.94 -17.10
C GLN A 91 -3.75 -5.70 -17.22
N LEU A 92 -2.94 -6.75 -17.15
CA LEU A 92 -1.49 -6.67 -17.00
C LEU A 92 -0.75 -7.20 -18.25
N ASP A 93 -1.29 -7.03 -19.44
CA ASP A 93 -0.65 -7.52 -20.67
C ASP A 93 0.78 -7.00 -20.85
N TYR A 94 1.06 -5.77 -20.44
CA TYR A 94 2.40 -5.17 -20.47
C TYR A 94 3.39 -5.82 -19.47
N ALA A 95 2.92 -6.67 -18.57
CA ALA A 95 3.79 -7.47 -17.71
C ALA A 95 4.43 -8.65 -18.46
N ASP A 96 3.89 -9.04 -19.60
CA ASP A 96 4.49 -10.06 -20.47
C ASP A 96 5.58 -9.45 -21.35
N TRP A 97 6.81 -9.99 -21.29
CA TRP A 97 7.88 -9.59 -22.21
C TRP A 97 7.47 -9.73 -23.68
N ASN A 98 6.71 -10.77 -24.01
CA ASN A 98 6.26 -11.04 -25.37
C ASN A 98 5.25 -10.00 -25.90
N TYR A 99 4.66 -9.16 -25.02
CA TYR A 99 3.88 -8.00 -25.45
C TYR A 99 4.73 -7.02 -26.25
N PHE A 100 5.95 -6.75 -25.78
CA PHE A 100 6.89 -5.84 -26.44
C PHE A 100 7.72 -6.53 -27.53
N GLN A 101 8.03 -7.81 -27.34
CA GLN A 101 8.90 -8.61 -28.21
C GLN A 101 8.27 -9.99 -28.47
N PRO A 102 7.29 -10.07 -29.38
CA PRO A 102 6.48 -11.28 -29.57
C PRO A 102 7.32 -12.53 -29.86
N GLY A 103 7.14 -13.57 -29.04
CA GLY A 103 7.75 -14.89 -29.22
C GLY A 103 9.22 -14.98 -28.80
N GLU A 104 9.79 -13.97 -28.16
CA GLU A 104 11.18 -13.99 -27.73
C GLU A 104 11.38 -14.83 -26.47
N VAL A 105 10.42 -14.82 -25.55
CA VAL A 105 10.48 -15.56 -24.29
C VAL A 105 9.52 -16.73 -24.29
N THR A 106 10.02 -17.93 -23.97
CA THR A 106 9.20 -19.09 -23.66
C THR A 106 9.17 -19.26 -22.15
N TYR A 107 8.00 -19.10 -21.55
CA TYR A 107 7.83 -19.21 -20.11
C TYR A 107 7.96 -20.66 -19.64
N LEU A 108 8.34 -20.85 -18.38
CA LEU A 108 8.54 -22.16 -17.77
C LEU A 108 7.26 -23.01 -17.90
N SER A 109 7.39 -24.19 -18.48
CA SER A 109 6.29 -25.13 -18.66
C SER A 109 6.64 -26.47 -18.06
N ARG A 110 5.68 -27.11 -17.38
CA ARG A 110 5.82 -28.47 -16.87
C ARG A 110 5.85 -29.53 -17.98
N THR A 111 5.38 -29.18 -19.19
CA THR A 111 5.38 -30.09 -20.34
C THR A 111 6.71 -30.11 -21.07
N ASP A 112 7.50 -29.05 -20.97
CA ASP A 112 8.83 -28.96 -21.60
C ASP A 112 9.79 -28.10 -20.77
N TRP A 113 10.31 -28.65 -19.70
CA TRP A 113 11.30 -27.97 -18.85
C TRP A 113 12.56 -27.57 -19.62
N ALA A 114 13.04 -28.44 -20.50
CA ALA A 114 14.28 -28.22 -21.23
C ALA A 114 14.14 -27.10 -22.28
N GLY A 115 12.96 -26.96 -22.86
CA GLY A 115 12.64 -25.94 -23.87
C GLY A 115 12.45 -24.53 -23.29
N THR A 116 12.24 -24.42 -21.98
CA THR A 116 11.90 -23.14 -21.33
C THR A 116 13.10 -22.36 -20.81
N TYR A 117 14.29 -22.96 -20.75
CA TYR A 117 15.48 -22.25 -20.32
C TYR A 117 16.18 -21.54 -21.48
N PRO A 118 16.50 -20.26 -21.36
CA PRO A 118 17.24 -19.56 -22.39
C PRO A 118 18.63 -20.19 -22.56
N LYS A 119 19.05 -20.36 -23.80
CA LYS A 119 20.38 -20.91 -24.11
C LYS A 119 21.49 -19.90 -23.83
N SER A 120 21.19 -18.62 -23.89
CA SER A 120 22.11 -17.53 -23.60
C SER A 120 21.34 -16.29 -23.17
N TYR A 121 21.83 -15.57 -22.17
CA TYR A 121 21.31 -14.26 -21.76
C TYR A 121 21.85 -13.12 -22.64
N THR A 122 22.73 -13.40 -23.57
CA THR A 122 23.31 -12.41 -24.47
C THR A 122 22.52 -12.20 -25.77
N ASP A 123 21.56 -13.07 -26.03
CA ASP A 123 20.76 -13.07 -27.26
C ASP A 123 19.44 -12.31 -27.10
N MET A 124 19.26 -11.55 -26.00
CA MET A 124 18.08 -10.74 -25.75
C MET A 124 18.04 -9.57 -26.73
N THR A 125 16.86 -9.32 -27.30
CA THR A 125 16.64 -8.24 -28.25
C THR A 125 16.73 -6.86 -27.58
N LEU A 126 17.08 -5.86 -28.38
CA LEU A 126 17.09 -4.48 -27.92
C LEU A 126 15.65 -4.02 -27.61
N VAL A 127 15.51 -3.27 -26.53
CA VAL A 127 14.24 -2.65 -26.14
C VAL A 127 13.70 -1.72 -27.24
N ASN A 128 12.39 -1.70 -27.45
CA ASN A 128 11.75 -0.76 -28.36
C ASN A 128 11.50 0.60 -27.69
N GLU A 129 11.06 1.59 -28.45
CA GLU A 129 10.84 2.96 -27.95
C GLU A 129 9.71 3.01 -26.90
N GLU A 130 8.65 2.24 -27.07
CA GLU A 130 7.54 2.15 -26.12
C GLU A 130 8.03 1.64 -24.77
N LEU A 131 8.77 0.53 -24.76
CA LEU A 131 9.36 -0.02 -23.53
C LEU A 131 10.31 0.97 -22.85
N ILE A 132 11.13 1.68 -23.62
CA ILE A 132 12.03 2.73 -23.08
C ILE A 132 11.21 3.84 -22.42
N ASN A 133 10.13 4.29 -23.03
CA ASN A 133 9.28 5.35 -22.47
C ASN A 133 8.64 4.91 -21.14
N LEU A 134 8.13 3.68 -21.07
CA LEU A 134 7.57 3.14 -19.83
C LEU A 134 8.64 2.98 -18.73
N LEU A 135 9.82 2.44 -19.07
CA LEU A 135 10.93 2.32 -18.10
C LEU A 135 11.42 3.66 -17.56
N ASN A 136 11.23 4.74 -18.33
CA ASN A 136 11.56 6.11 -17.92
C ASN A 136 10.43 6.83 -17.17
N GLY A 137 9.35 6.14 -16.81
CA GLY A 137 8.26 6.72 -16.02
C GLY A 137 7.27 7.60 -16.81
N ASN A 138 7.25 7.50 -18.13
CA ASN A 138 6.32 8.28 -18.97
C ASN A 138 4.91 7.65 -18.98
N TYR A 139 4.29 7.48 -17.81
CA TYR A 139 2.96 6.86 -17.66
C TYR A 139 1.81 7.84 -17.79
N TYR A 140 2.04 9.11 -17.52
CA TYR A 140 0.99 10.11 -17.43
C TYR A 140 1.45 11.46 -17.94
N THR A 141 0.62 12.09 -18.78
CA THR A 141 0.86 13.46 -19.24
C THR A 141 -0.13 14.40 -18.56
N ILE A 142 0.40 15.33 -17.76
CA ILE A 142 -0.40 16.34 -17.07
C ILE A 142 -1.06 17.25 -18.11
N GLN A 143 -2.37 17.46 -17.95
CA GLN A 143 -3.12 18.43 -18.71
C GLN A 143 -3.08 19.79 -17.99
N THR A 144 -3.25 20.87 -18.72
CA THR A 144 -3.24 22.23 -18.15
C THR A 144 -4.47 23.04 -18.51
N ASP A 145 -5.28 22.52 -19.42
CA ASP A 145 -6.39 23.26 -20.04
C ASP A 145 -7.76 22.58 -19.83
N ASP A 146 -7.86 21.61 -18.92
CA ASP A 146 -9.11 20.96 -18.59
C ASP A 146 -10.09 21.92 -17.90
N ASP A 147 -11.37 21.69 -18.10
CA ASP A 147 -12.43 22.34 -17.33
C ASP A 147 -12.51 21.74 -15.92
N THR A 148 -12.00 22.44 -14.94
CA THR A 148 -12.03 22.06 -13.52
C THR A 148 -13.15 22.76 -12.75
N SER A 149 -14.06 23.49 -13.43
CA SER A 149 -15.13 24.27 -12.78
C SER A 149 -16.15 23.44 -12.00
N GLY A 150 -16.23 22.13 -12.29
CA GLY A 150 -17.04 21.17 -11.54
C GLY A 150 -16.43 20.70 -10.22
N ILE A 151 -15.15 21.01 -9.96
CA ILE A 151 -14.43 20.58 -8.75
C ILE A 151 -14.52 21.70 -7.71
N THR A 152 -15.15 21.40 -6.58
CA THR A 152 -15.37 22.38 -5.51
C THR A 152 -14.33 22.24 -4.41
N TRP A 153 -13.76 23.38 -3.96
CA TRP A 153 -12.85 23.49 -2.84
C TRP A 153 -13.27 24.63 -1.90
N GLY A 154 -12.99 24.50 -0.61
CA GLY A 154 -13.21 25.57 0.38
C GLY A 154 -14.70 25.92 0.61
N LYS A 155 -15.60 24.96 0.38
CA LYS A 155 -17.04 25.14 0.61
C LYS A 155 -17.33 25.50 2.07
N ASP A 156 -18.18 26.47 2.29
CA ASP A 156 -18.69 26.79 3.63
C ASP A 156 -19.67 25.71 4.09
N SER A 157 -19.24 24.89 5.05
CA SER A 157 -19.99 23.77 5.64
C SER A 157 -19.65 23.65 7.11
N ASN A 158 -20.64 23.27 7.93
CA ASN A 158 -20.42 22.99 9.37
C ASN A 158 -19.97 21.55 9.64
N LEU A 159 -19.99 20.68 8.63
CA LEU A 159 -19.62 19.27 8.78
C LEU A 159 -18.16 19.15 9.20
N MET A 160 -17.89 18.32 10.19
CA MET A 160 -16.55 18.06 10.72
C MET A 160 -16.23 16.57 10.66
N PHE A 161 -14.95 16.25 10.59
CA PHE A 161 -14.49 14.85 10.43
C PHE A 161 -14.99 13.92 11.54
N TYR A 162 -15.14 14.38 12.79
CA TYR A 162 -15.65 13.55 13.87
C TYR A 162 -17.06 13.01 13.61
N GLU A 163 -17.84 13.64 12.74
CA GLU A 163 -19.19 13.22 12.36
C GLU A 163 -19.19 12.08 11.34
N MET A 164 -18.02 11.72 10.83
CA MET A 164 -17.85 10.66 9.83
C MET A 164 -17.60 9.27 10.44
N TYR A 165 -17.58 9.17 11.77
CA TYR A 165 -17.41 7.87 12.43
C TYR A 165 -18.49 6.88 12.01
N GLY A 166 -18.09 5.70 11.51
CA GLY A 166 -18.98 4.66 11.05
C GLY A 166 -19.81 4.99 9.80
N THR A 167 -19.47 6.10 9.11
CA THR A 167 -20.14 6.47 7.85
C THR A 167 -19.66 5.57 6.73
N ASP A 168 -20.60 5.02 5.93
CA ASP A 168 -20.29 4.20 4.77
C ASP A 168 -19.48 4.99 3.73
N PHE A 169 -18.63 4.29 2.97
CA PHE A 169 -17.78 4.93 1.96
C PHE A 169 -18.57 5.72 0.92
N ASP A 170 -19.73 5.22 0.49
CA ASP A 170 -20.55 5.83 -0.56
C ASP A 170 -21.57 6.86 -0.03
N ASP A 171 -21.50 7.23 1.26
CA ASP A 171 -22.39 8.25 1.85
C ASP A 171 -22.08 9.64 1.25
N VAL A 172 -23.15 10.34 0.86
CA VAL A 172 -23.05 11.69 0.24
C VAL A 172 -22.37 12.73 1.14
N LYS A 173 -22.30 12.52 2.45
CA LYS A 173 -21.58 13.40 3.38
C LYS A 173 -20.10 13.53 3.06
N TRP A 174 -19.49 12.47 2.48
CA TRP A 174 -18.09 12.54 2.07
C TRP A 174 -17.84 13.65 1.07
N GLN A 175 -18.71 13.81 0.07
CA GLN A 175 -18.58 14.91 -0.89
C GLN A 175 -18.61 16.27 -0.21
N ASP A 176 -19.51 16.47 0.77
CA ASP A 176 -19.61 17.74 1.52
C ASP A 176 -18.35 18.03 2.35
N LEU A 177 -17.78 16.99 2.99
CA LEU A 177 -16.55 17.12 3.75
C LEU A 177 -15.33 17.41 2.85
N LEU A 178 -15.22 16.71 1.73
CA LEU A 178 -14.12 16.90 0.78
C LEU A 178 -14.18 18.27 0.08
N ASP A 179 -15.38 18.74 -0.26
CA ASP A 179 -15.58 20.07 -0.84
C ASP A 179 -15.21 21.19 0.13
N LYS A 180 -15.29 20.94 1.43
CA LYS A 180 -14.89 21.88 2.47
C LYS A 180 -13.37 22.02 2.61
N MET A 181 -12.60 21.00 2.24
CA MET A 181 -11.13 21.09 2.29
C MET A 181 -10.62 22.20 1.38
N THR A 182 -9.52 22.85 1.80
CA THR A 182 -8.78 23.71 0.87
C THR A 182 -7.91 22.86 -0.08
N PRO A 183 -7.58 23.36 -1.28
CA PRO A 183 -6.68 22.68 -2.19
C PRO A 183 -5.34 22.34 -1.54
N GLU A 184 -4.81 23.25 -0.71
CA GLU A 184 -3.55 23.09 0.01
C GLU A 184 -3.62 21.97 1.04
N GLU A 185 -4.70 21.88 1.82
CA GLU A 185 -4.90 20.79 2.79
C GLU A 185 -5.04 19.44 2.09
N ALA A 186 -5.80 19.38 1.01
CA ALA A 186 -6.00 18.17 0.24
C ALA A 186 -4.69 17.68 -0.41
N GLN A 187 -3.96 18.59 -1.06
CA GLN A 187 -2.65 18.31 -1.61
C GLN A 187 -1.68 17.81 -0.53
N TYR A 188 -1.71 18.46 0.63
CA TYR A 188 -0.84 18.10 1.75
C TYR A 188 -1.15 16.69 2.27
N LEU A 189 -2.42 16.34 2.43
CA LEU A 189 -2.85 15.01 2.84
C LEU A 189 -2.42 13.95 1.84
N ALA A 190 -2.65 14.16 0.55
CA ALA A 190 -2.28 13.22 -0.51
C ALA A 190 -0.75 13.08 -0.69
N THR A 191 0.05 14.09 -0.35
CA THR A 191 1.52 14.05 -0.53
C THR A 191 2.26 13.52 0.69
N PHE A 192 1.77 13.77 1.91
CA PHE A 192 2.47 13.46 3.16
C PHE A 192 1.71 12.47 4.04
N GLY A 193 0.97 11.56 3.44
CA GLY A 193 0.18 10.58 4.15
C GLY A 193 0.95 9.50 4.93
N GLY A 194 2.27 9.47 4.86
CA GLY A 194 3.09 8.51 5.59
C GLY A 194 4.45 9.08 6.01
N PRO A 195 4.96 8.75 7.21
CA PRO A 195 4.38 7.97 8.32
C PRO A 195 3.45 8.76 9.24
N SER A 196 3.24 10.04 8.97
CA SER A 196 2.27 10.85 9.70
C SER A 196 1.29 11.47 8.72
N ILE A 197 0.02 11.42 9.08
CA ILE A 197 -1.03 12.14 8.34
C ILE A 197 -1.18 13.50 8.96
N PRO A 198 -1.05 14.55 8.16
CA PRO A 198 -1.21 15.92 8.66
C PRO A 198 -2.64 16.21 9.08
N GLY A 199 -2.79 17.07 10.08
CA GLY A 199 -4.10 17.61 10.46
C GLY A 199 -4.59 18.64 9.44
N GLY A 200 -5.89 18.61 9.15
CA GLY A 200 -6.60 19.60 8.33
C GLY A 200 -7.52 20.45 9.19
N SER A 201 -7.24 21.74 9.31
CA SER A 201 -8.03 22.65 10.15
C SER A 201 -9.45 22.87 9.62
N SER A 202 -9.63 22.86 8.29
CA SER A 202 -10.94 23.06 7.66
C SER A 202 -11.94 21.97 8.04
N ILE A 203 -11.49 20.73 8.13
CA ILE A 203 -12.34 19.58 8.44
C ILE A 203 -12.18 19.06 9.88
N GLY A 204 -11.25 19.62 10.64
CA GLY A 204 -11.05 19.28 12.05
C GLY A 204 -10.32 17.97 12.30
N THR A 205 -9.39 17.58 11.43
CA THR A 205 -8.50 16.44 11.68
C THR A 205 -7.22 16.86 12.40
N VAL A 206 -6.70 16.00 13.27
CA VAL A 206 -5.42 16.19 13.96
C VAL A 206 -4.33 15.35 13.29
N GLU A 207 -3.09 15.77 13.50
CA GLU A 207 -1.94 14.95 13.10
C GLU A 207 -2.02 13.55 13.72
N THR A 208 -1.75 12.55 12.91
CA THR A 208 -1.86 11.15 13.28
C THR A 208 -0.67 10.38 12.75
N TYR A 209 -0.07 9.54 13.61
CA TYR A 209 1.07 8.72 13.26
C TYR A 209 0.65 7.28 12.98
N MET A 210 1.31 6.68 11.98
CA MET A 210 1.28 5.27 11.68
C MET A 210 2.64 4.65 11.91
N THR A 211 2.71 3.33 11.97
CA THR A 211 3.97 2.65 12.21
C THR A 211 4.07 1.36 11.42
N GLU A 212 5.30 0.89 11.27
CA GLU A 212 5.59 -0.40 10.69
C GLU A 212 5.31 -1.53 11.68
N ASN A 213 4.96 -2.67 11.11
CA ASN A 213 4.93 -3.95 11.82
C ASN A 213 6.31 -4.59 11.85
N ALA A 214 7.40 -4.02 11.60
CA ALA A 214 8.73 -4.63 11.63
C ALA A 214 8.76 -6.20 11.56
N GLY A 215 7.70 -6.80 11.01
CA GLY A 215 7.45 -8.24 10.89
C GLY A 215 6.82 -8.93 12.10
N ASN A 216 6.76 -8.34 13.28
CA ASN A 216 6.37 -9.05 14.49
C ASN A 216 5.89 -8.18 15.67
N GLY A 217 5.33 -7.01 15.41
CA GLY A 217 4.77 -6.15 16.45
C GLY A 217 4.72 -4.68 16.06
N VAL A 218 4.25 -3.83 16.96
CA VAL A 218 4.18 -2.38 16.75
C VAL A 218 5.58 -1.77 16.90
N ALA A 219 6.16 -1.24 15.83
CA ALA A 219 7.47 -0.60 15.88
C ALA A 219 7.34 0.86 16.32
N VAL A 220 7.20 1.10 17.61
CA VAL A 220 7.08 2.44 18.18
C VAL A 220 8.29 2.77 19.06
N ASN A 221 8.94 3.89 18.79
CA ASN A 221 9.92 4.47 19.70
C ASN A 221 9.25 5.54 20.56
N LEU A 222 8.75 5.15 21.71
CA LEU A 222 8.02 6.05 22.62
C LEU A 222 8.92 7.09 23.30
N ASN A 223 10.23 6.88 23.34
CA ASN A 223 11.16 7.92 23.77
C ASN A 223 11.17 9.08 22.78
N ALA A 224 11.06 8.80 21.48
CA ALA A 224 10.93 9.84 20.47
C ALA A 224 9.62 10.64 20.64
N SER A 225 8.52 10.00 21.03
CA SER A 225 7.24 10.68 21.25
C SER A 225 7.28 11.66 22.45
N LYS A 226 8.07 11.35 23.46
CA LYS A 226 8.30 12.26 24.59
C LYS A 226 9.01 13.55 24.16
N ASP A 227 9.97 13.41 23.26
CA ASP A 227 10.75 14.54 22.76
C ASP A 227 9.98 15.33 21.69
N THR A 228 9.07 14.68 20.97
CA THR A 228 8.25 15.30 19.92
C THR A 228 6.96 15.94 20.44
N GLY A 229 6.61 15.70 21.72
CA GLY A 229 5.37 16.24 22.31
C GLY A 229 4.10 15.61 21.77
N ALA A 230 4.19 14.39 21.21
CA ALA A 230 3.03 13.66 20.71
C ALA A 230 1.99 13.49 21.83
N PRO A 231 0.72 13.83 21.59
CA PRO A 231 -0.30 13.91 22.64
C PRO A 231 -0.69 12.57 23.27
N TRP A 232 -0.31 11.46 22.64
CA TRP A 232 -0.53 10.09 23.13
C TRP A 232 0.70 9.47 23.78
N SER A 233 1.70 10.29 24.12
CA SER A 233 2.87 9.81 24.85
C SER A 233 2.46 9.11 26.14
N ILE A 234 2.70 7.80 26.21
CA ILE A 234 2.45 6.98 27.41
C ILE A 234 3.44 7.32 28.52
N SER A 235 4.38 8.18 28.28
CA SER A 235 5.36 8.63 29.26
C SER A 235 4.74 9.16 30.56
N ALA A 236 3.44 9.48 30.54
CA ALA A 236 2.69 9.85 31.74
C ALA A 236 2.36 8.64 32.64
N SER A 237 2.28 7.44 32.08
CA SER A 237 2.00 6.20 32.82
C SER A 237 3.26 5.39 33.13
N ASP A 238 4.33 5.56 32.37
CA ASP A 238 5.65 5.03 32.66
C ASP A 238 6.55 6.15 33.21
N PRO A 239 6.84 6.16 34.50
CA PRO A 239 7.70 7.19 35.13
C PRO A 239 9.12 7.21 34.55
N ASN A 240 9.55 6.15 33.86
CA ASN A 240 10.86 6.06 33.25
C ASN A 240 10.81 6.39 31.73
N GLY A 241 9.63 6.46 31.11
CA GLY A 241 9.44 6.74 29.70
C GLY A 241 10.01 5.67 28.75
N ASN A 242 10.07 4.41 29.19
CA ASN A 242 10.71 3.30 28.50
C ASN A 242 9.71 2.14 28.24
N TRP A 243 8.50 2.45 27.82
CA TRP A 243 7.61 1.38 27.38
C TRP A 243 8.07 0.87 26.01
N HIS A 244 8.15 -0.43 25.87
CA HIS A 244 8.48 -1.11 24.63
C HIS A 244 7.34 -2.06 24.29
N PRO A 245 6.88 -2.07 23.02
CA PRO A 245 5.92 -3.07 22.57
C PRO A 245 6.55 -4.46 22.63
N GLU A 246 5.69 -5.46 22.77
CA GLU A 246 6.10 -6.86 22.72
C GLU A 246 6.58 -7.25 21.33
N VAL A 247 7.48 -8.23 21.28
CA VAL A 247 7.99 -8.81 20.05
C VAL A 247 7.37 -10.20 19.89
N PHE A 248 6.55 -10.36 18.88
CA PHE A 248 5.87 -11.62 18.57
C PHE A 248 6.74 -12.50 17.66
N ALA A 249 6.30 -13.74 17.47
CA ALA A 249 6.91 -14.64 16.51
C ALA A 249 6.82 -14.05 15.09
N ASN A 250 7.87 -14.24 14.27
CA ASN A 250 7.86 -13.78 12.90
C ASN A 250 6.80 -14.49 12.04
N ALA A 251 6.38 -13.86 10.96
CA ALA A 251 5.30 -14.32 10.11
C ALA A 251 5.44 -15.78 9.63
N PRO A 252 6.62 -16.26 9.15
CA PRO A 252 6.78 -17.67 8.76
C PRO A 252 6.51 -18.66 9.89
N LEU A 253 6.93 -18.33 11.11
CA LEU A 253 6.72 -19.22 12.26
C LEU A 253 5.24 -19.28 12.64
N VAL A 254 4.55 -18.15 12.59
CA VAL A 254 3.12 -18.07 12.83
C VAL A 254 2.35 -18.85 11.77
N ALA A 255 2.70 -18.66 10.48
CA ALA A 255 2.08 -19.37 9.35
C ALA A 255 2.28 -20.89 9.42
N ALA A 256 3.47 -21.36 9.84
CA ALA A 256 3.79 -22.76 9.98
C ALA A 256 2.95 -23.53 11.03
N SER A 257 2.19 -22.80 11.85
CA SER A 257 1.23 -23.41 12.76
C SER A 257 -0.03 -23.92 12.06
N PHE A 258 -0.37 -23.41 10.88
CA PHE A 258 -1.64 -23.64 10.17
C PHE A 258 -2.88 -23.39 11.05
N ASN A 259 -2.78 -22.49 12.03
CA ASN A 259 -3.79 -22.23 13.04
C ASN A 259 -4.39 -20.84 12.87
N GLN A 260 -5.60 -20.78 12.31
CA GLN A 260 -6.33 -19.53 12.07
C GLN A 260 -6.64 -18.77 13.35
N ASP A 261 -6.99 -19.47 14.44
CA ASP A 261 -7.25 -18.83 15.73
C ASP A 261 -6.00 -18.13 16.26
N LEU A 262 -4.81 -18.74 16.07
CA LEU A 262 -3.56 -18.11 16.45
C LEU A 262 -3.26 -16.85 15.64
N TYR A 263 -3.56 -16.86 14.34
CA TYR A 263 -3.38 -15.66 13.50
C TYR A 263 -4.23 -14.51 14.00
N LYS A 264 -5.51 -14.79 14.32
CA LYS A 264 -6.44 -13.83 14.89
C LYS A 264 -5.95 -13.33 16.25
N GLU A 265 -5.50 -14.21 17.13
CA GLU A 265 -5.00 -13.86 18.45
C GLU A 265 -3.78 -12.93 18.38
N VAL A 266 -2.81 -13.20 17.49
CA VAL A 266 -1.67 -12.31 17.25
C VAL A 266 -2.14 -10.93 16.77
N GLY A 267 -3.11 -10.88 15.87
CA GLY A 267 -3.72 -9.63 15.42
C GLY A 267 -4.37 -8.85 16.56
N SER A 268 -5.08 -9.55 17.45
CA SER A 268 -5.74 -8.95 18.62
C SER A 268 -4.73 -8.36 19.61
N PHE A 269 -3.65 -9.06 19.92
CA PHE A 269 -2.60 -8.53 20.81
C PHE A 269 -1.91 -7.30 20.22
N ILE A 270 -1.56 -7.33 18.94
CA ILE A 270 -0.96 -6.18 18.27
C ILE A 270 -1.96 -5.01 18.19
N GLY A 271 -3.24 -5.31 17.97
CA GLY A 271 -4.32 -4.33 18.00
C GLY A 271 -4.45 -3.64 19.35
N GLU A 272 -4.38 -4.39 20.45
CA GLU A 272 -4.41 -3.84 21.81
C GLU A 272 -3.23 -2.91 22.07
N GLU A 273 -2.00 -3.31 21.69
CA GLU A 273 -0.82 -2.45 21.79
C GLU A 273 -0.94 -1.19 20.94
N ALA A 274 -1.48 -1.31 19.73
CA ALA A 274 -1.70 -0.19 18.84
C ALA A 274 -2.74 0.79 19.41
N LEU A 275 -3.83 0.29 19.98
CA LEU A 275 -4.82 1.11 20.68
C LEU A 275 -4.18 1.85 21.88
N PHE A 276 -3.37 1.17 22.65
CA PHE A 276 -2.67 1.75 23.79
C PHE A 276 -1.66 2.84 23.37
N THR A 277 -0.96 2.65 22.25
CA THR A 277 -0.01 3.62 21.70
C THR A 277 -0.67 4.70 20.86
N GLY A 278 -1.94 4.50 20.48
CA GLY A 278 -2.71 5.43 19.67
C GLY A 278 -2.39 5.35 18.17
N ILE A 279 -1.91 4.22 17.70
CA ILE A 279 -1.63 3.95 16.29
C ILE A 279 -2.89 3.40 15.62
N PRO A 280 -3.49 4.07 14.64
CA PRO A 280 -4.71 3.62 13.97
C PRO A 280 -4.47 2.71 12.77
N ILE A 281 -3.28 2.78 12.15
CA ILE A 281 -2.90 1.98 10.97
C ILE A 281 -1.52 1.40 11.19
N LEU A 282 -1.39 0.10 10.95
CA LEU A 282 -0.14 -0.65 11.01
C LEU A 282 0.26 -1.08 9.61
N TRP A 283 1.47 -0.72 9.16
CA TRP A 283 2.02 -1.15 7.88
C TRP A 283 2.52 -2.60 7.95
N GLY A 284 1.62 -3.49 7.72
CA GLY A 284 1.75 -4.93 7.80
C GLY A 284 0.40 -5.64 7.89
N PRO A 285 0.40 -6.96 7.83
CA PRO A 285 1.54 -7.88 7.72
C PRO A 285 2.17 -7.92 6.32
N GLY A 286 3.35 -8.56 6.19
CA GLY A 286 4.00 -8.82 4.91
C GLY A 286 3.34 -9.98 4.16
N LEU A 287 2.99 -9.80 2.87
CA LEU A 287 2.25 -10.79 2.08
C LEU A 287 2.96 -11.27 0.82
N ASN A 288 4.15 -10.75 0.49
CA ASN A 288 4.86 -11.24 -0.68
C ASN A 288 5.20 -12.72 -0.53
N THR A 289 5.19 -13.45 -1.62
CA THR A 289 5.46 -14.89 -1.60
C THR A 289 6.95 -15.20 -1.47
N HIS A 290 7.30 -16.32 -0.83
CA HIS A 290 8.67 -16.83 -0.78
C HIS A 290 9.05 -17.47 -2.12
N ARG A 291 9.25 -16.66 -3.17
CA ARG A 291 9.63 -17.16 -4.48
C ARG A 291 10.99 -17.86 -4.48
N HIS A 292 11.91 -17.38 -3.65
CA HIS A 292 13.27 -17.90 -3.56
C HIS A 292 13.75 -17.96 -2.12
N ALA A 293 14.40 -19.05 -1.73
CA ALA A 293 14.87 -19.28 -0.36
C ALA A 293 15.86 -18.21 0.16
N TYR A 294 16.57 -17.54 -0.73
CA TYR A 294 17.54 -16.51 -0.40
C TYR A 294 17.01 -15.08 -0.53
N ASN A 295 15.70 -14.87 -0.67
CA ASN A 295 15.14 -13.54 -0.57
C ASN A 295 15.39 -13.00 0.85
N GLY A 296 15.94 -11.78 0.94
CA GLY A 296 16.37 -11.16 2.20
C GLY A 296 15.23 -10.87 3.18
N ARG A 297 13.96 -10.89 2.73
CA ARG A 297 12.78 -10.56 3.54
C ARG A 297 11.83 -11.73 3.80
N ASN A 298 12.21 -12.97 3.47
CA ASN A 298 11.35 -14.14 3.76
C ASN A 298 10.98 -14.27 5.24
N GLY A 299 11.80 -13.77 6.17
CA GLY A 299 11.48 -13.72 7.60
C GLY A 299 10.33 -12.78 7.98
N GLU A 300 9.92 -11.88 7.07
CA GLU A 300 8.83 -10.92 7.24
C GLU A 300 7.53 -11.37 6.59
N TYR A 301 7.59 -12.30 5.64
CA TYR A 301 6.46 -12.80 4.85
C TYR A 301 6.01 -14.17 5.33
N TYR A 302 4.73 -14.48 5.21
CA TYR A 302 4.16 -15.71 5.79
C TYR A 302 4.66 -16.98 5.14
N SER A 303 4.59 -17.11 3.79
CA SER A 303 4.78 -18.40 3.12
C SER A 303 5.10 -18.24 1.61
N GLU A 304 5.49 -19.34 1.00
CA GLU A 304 5.48 -19.50 -0.46
C GLU A 304 4.07 -19.77 -1.03
N ASP A 305 3.13 -20.18 -0.16
CA ASP A 305 1.75 -20.45 -0.52
C ASP A 305 0.90 -19.17 -0.36
N PRO A 306 0.35 -18.61 -1.44
CA PRO A 306 -0.45 -17.40 -1.38
C PRO A 306 -1.79 -17.59 -0.65
N VAL A 307 -2.36 -18.80 -0.64
CA VAL A 307 -3.61 -19.08 0.06
C VAL A 307 -3.39 -19.08 1.57
N LEU A 308 -2.31 -19.75 2.03
CA LEU A 308 -1.93 -19.71 3.44
C LEU A 308 -1.62 -18.28 3.89
N SER A 309 -0.84 -17.53 3.09
CA SER A 309 -0.48 -16.15 3.41
C SER A 309 -1.69 -15.23 3.48
N GLY A 310 -2.59 -15.31 2.50
CA GLY A 310 -3.81 -14.49 2.47
C GLY A 310 -4.76 -14.81 3.61
N SER A 311 -4.94 -16.10 3.93
CA SER A 311 -5.76 -16.54 5.07
C SER A 311 -5.18 -16.07 6.40
N ALA A 312 -3.87 -16.16 6.59
CA ALA A 312 -3.20 -15.70 7.80
C ALA A 312 -3.34 -14.18 7.97
N ALA A 313 -3.18 -13.41 6.90
CA ALA A 313 -3.34 -11.96 6.93
C ALA A 313 -4.78 -11.53 7.19
N MET A 314 -5.76 -12.23 6.61
CA MET A 314 -7.18 -11.97 6.85
C MET A 314 -7.52 -12.15 8.34
N GLU A 315 -7.16 -13.29 8.92
CA GLU A 315 -7.46 -13.55 10.34
C GLU A 315 -6.68 -12.60 11.27
N PHE A 316 -5.43 -12.27 10.96
CA PHE A 316 -4.69 -11.23 11.67
C PHE A 316 -5.44 -9.89 11.67
N ALA A 317 -5.93 -9.47 10.52
CA ALA A 317 -6.63 -8.20 10.38
C ALA A 317 -7.98 -8.18 11.12
N ILE A 318 -8.73 -9.29 11.11
CA ILE A 318 -9.95 -9.45 11.90
C ILE A 318 -9.64 -9.24 13.39
N GLY A 319 -8.57 -9.86 13.91
CA GLY A 319 -8.17 -9.69 15.31
C GLY A 319 -7.71 -8.26 15.63
N ALA A 320 -6.99 -7.63 14.74
CA ALA A 320 -6.53 -6.25 14.89
C ALA A 320 -7.71 -5.27 14.90
N LEU A 321 -8.72 -5.51 14.07
CA LEU A 321 -9.92 -4.68 13.97
C LEU A 321 -10.74 -4.67 15.26
N ASP A 322 -10.73 -5.76 16.07
CA ASP A 322 -11.40 -5.81 17.37
C ASP A 322 -10.95 -4.64 18.30
N TYR A 323 -9.75 -4.09 18.07
CA TYR A 323 -9.19 -2.93 18.77
C TYR A 323 -9.18 -1.65 17.91
N GLY A 324 -9.77 -1.68 16.73
CA GLY A 324 -9.83 -0.56 15.78
C GLY A 324 -8.50 -0.28 15.08
N LEU A 325 -7.59 -1.24 15.04
CA LEU A 325 -6.37 -1.17 14.25
C LEU A 325 -6.64 -1.62 12.81
N ILE A 326 -6.29 -0.79 11.86
CA ILE A 326 -6.35 -1.11 10.43
C ILE A 326 -5.03 -1.76 10.03
N ALA A 327 -5.11 -2.95 9.46
CA ALA A 327 -3.98 -3.60 8.81
C ALA A 327 -3.75 -3.01 7.42
N ALA A 328 -2.49 -2.70 7.10
CA ALA A 328 -2.04 -2.26 5.79
C ALA A 328 -0.98 -3.25 5.27
N PRO A 329 -1.42 -4.37 4.68
CA PRO A 329 -0.49 -5.40 4.21
C PRO A 329 0.48 -4.84 3.18
N LYS A 330 1.68 -5.48 3.11
CA LYS A 330 2.80 -5.00 2.30
C LYS A 330 3.60 -6.17 1.71
N HIS A 331 4.36 -5.94 0.66
CA HIS A 331 4.44 -4.74 -0.19
C HIS A 331 3.74 -5.06 -1.50
N PHE A 332 2.68 -4.39 -1.81
CA PHE A 332 1.84 -4.62 -2.97
C PHE A 332 2.42 -3.97 -4.22
N ALA A 333 2.88 -4.71 -5.19
CA ALA A 333 3.07 -6.14 -5.19
C ALA A 333 4.45 -6.49 -5.77
N PHE A 334 4.71 -7.76 -6.02
CA PHE A 334 5.90 -8.26 -6.73
C PHE A 334 7.24 -8.01 -6.02
N ASN A 335 7.26 -7.69 -4.73
CA ASN A 335 8.48 -7.52 -3.94
C ASN A 335 8.96 -8.86 -3.36
N ASP A 336 9.23 -9.80 -4.23
CA ASP A 336 9.72 -11.15 -3.90
C ASP A 336 11.25 -11.27 -4.02
N GLN A 337 11.94 -10.14 -4.22
CA GLN A 337 13.39 -10.04 -4.38
C GLN A 337 13.89 -8.71 -3.83
N GLU A 338 14.96 -8.74 -3.00
CA GLU A 338 15.57 -7.53 -2.42
C GLU A 338 16.74 -6.99 -3.25
N THR A 339 17.39 -7.83 -4.05
CA THR A 339 18.49 -7.39 -4.92
C THR A 339 17.97 -6.48 -6.02
N ASN A 340 18.44 -5.22 -6.04
CA ASN A 340 18.02 -4.18 -6.99
C ASN A 340 16.50 -3.88 -6.98
N ARG A 341 15.84 -4.04 -5.84
CA ARG A 341 14.38 -3.94 -5.73
C ARG A 341 13.78 -2.65 -6.31
N SER A 342 14.48 -1.53 -6.18
CA SER A 342 14.05 -0.24 -6.75
C SER A 342 14.24 -0.11 -8.27
N GLY A 343 14.95 -1.03 -8.91
CA GLY A 343 15.28 -0.96 -10.35
C GLY A 343 14.91 -2.20 -11.14
N VAL A 344 14.46 -3.29 -10.46
CA VAL A 344 14.09 -4.52 -11.15
C VAL A 344 12.71 -4.40 -11.79
N ALA A 345 12.61 -4.84 -13.03
CA ALA A 345 11.37 -4.95 -13.79
C ALA A 345 11.06 -6.44 -14.02
N PRO A 346 10.26 -7.09 -13.18
CA PRO A 346 9.88 -8.47 -13.36
C PRO A 346 8.83 -8.61 -14.47
N TYR A 347 9.08 -9.54 -15.37
CA TYR A 347 8.13 -9.88 -16.43
C TYR A 347 7.51 -11.24 -16.18
N MET A 348 6.21 -11.34 -16.37
CA MET A 348 5.45 -12.57 -16.16
C MET A 348 4.12 -12.55 -16.93
N LEU A 349 3.54 -13.70 -17.15
CA LEU A 349 2.14 -13.79 -17.61
C LEU A 349 1.20 -13.31 -16.51
N GLU A 350 0.08 -12.71 -16.89
CA GLU A 350 -0.96 -12.28 -15.94
C GLU A 350 -1.49 -13.46 -15.11
N GLN A 351 -1.51 -14.67 -15.66
CA GLN A 351 -1.78 -15.89 -14.92
C GLN A 351 -0.90 -16.01 -13.66
N ARG A 352 0.41 -15.85 -13.81
CA ARG A 352 1.35 -15.92 -12.68
C ARG A 352 1.09 -14.80 -11.68
N ALA A 353 0.87 -13.58 -12.18
CA ALA A 353 0.57 -12.43 -11.33
C ALA A 353 -0.67 -12.70 -10.46
N ARG A 354 -1.77 -13.12 -11.07
CA ARG A 354 -3.06 -13.34 -10.38
C ARG A 354 -3.09 -14.56 -9.47
N GLU A 355 -2.46 -15.67 -9.90
CA GLU A 355 -2.52 -16.92 -9.14
C GLU A 355 -1.55 -16.98 -7.95
N VAL A 356 -0.47 -16.21 -8.00
CA VAL A 356 0.59 -16.31 -6.97
C VAL A 356 0.87 -14.96 -6.32
N GLU A 357 1.32 -13.97 -7.09
CA GLU A 357 1.82 -12.72 -6.50
C GLU A 357 0.69 -11.86 -5.89
N LEU A 358 -0.46 -11.84 -6.52
CA LEU A 358 -1.63 -11.05 -6.12
C LEU A 358 -2.63 -11.84 -5.26
N ARG A 359 -2.59 -13.18 -5.32
CA ARG A 359 -3.61 -14.04 -4.68
C ARG A 359 -3.69 -13.85 -3.16
N ALA A 360 -2.57 -13.69 -2.48
CA ALA A 360 -2.56 -13.47 -1.03
C ALA A 360 -3.29 -12.17 -0.65
N TYR A 361 -3.09 -11.12 -1.43
CA TYR A 361 -3.77 -9.83 -1.26
C TYR A 361 -5.25 -9.95 -1.58
N GLN A 362 -5.60 -10.59 -2.70
CA GLN A 362 -6.99 -10.80 -3.09
C GLN A 362 -7.80 -11.47 -1.97
N ILE A 363 -7.29 -12.59 -1.41
CA ILE A 363 -7.95 -13.30 -0.32
C ILE A 363 -8.15 -12.39 0.89
N ALA A 364 -7.12 -11.61 1.24
CA ALA A 364 -7.17 -10.72 2.39
C ALA A 364 -8.17 -9.56 2.20
N PHE A 365 -8.23 -8.95 1.00
CA PHE A 365 -9.12 -7.83 0.72
C PHE A 365 -10.55 -8.26 0.47
N GLU A 366 -10.78 -9.36 -0.24
CA GLU A 366 -12.13 -9.89 -0.45
C GLU A 366 -12.72 -10.46 0.84
N ALA A 367 -11.89 -10.90 1.79
CA ALA A 367 -12.23 -11.32 3.14
C ALA A 367 -13.47 -12.24 3.20
N THR A 368 -13.51 -13.25 2.33
CA THR A 368 -14.60 -14.21 2.28
C THR A 368 -14.20 -15.46 3.06
N LYS A 369 -14.95 -15.78 4.10
CA LYS A 369 -14.71 -16.95 4.94
C LYS A 369 -15.69 -18.08 4.54
N TYR A 370 -15.15 -19.28 4.25
CA TYR A 370 -15.93 -20.50 4.01
C TYR A 370 -17.04 -20.36 2.95
N ASP A 371 -16.73 -19.74 1.81
CA ASP A 371 -17.59 -19.64 0.61
C ASP A 371 -18.89 -18.82 0.73
N THR A 372 -19.31 -18.42 1.91
CA THR A 372 -20.65 -17.86 2.10
C THR A 372 -20.76 -16.70 3.07
N GLU A 373 -19.73 -16.45 3.86
CA GLU A 373 -19.77 -15.40 4.89
C GLU A 373 -18.74 -14.30 4.57
N GLU A 374 -19.26 -13.15 4.19
CA GLU A 374 -18.45 -11.94 4.14
C GLU A 374 -18.11 -11.50 5.56
N VAL A 375 -16.83 -11.33 5.84
CA VAL A 375 -16.35 -10.78 7.10
C VAL A 375 -15.65 -9.46 6.84
N ASP A 376 -15.91 -8.47 7.68
CA ASP A 376 -15.12 -7.27 7.68
C ASP A 376 -13.77 -7.56 8.36
N ALA A 377 -12.73 -7.72 7.55
CA ALA A 377 -11.37 -7.90 8.04
C ALA A 377 -10.65 -6.58 8.37
N GLY A 378 -11.29 -5.44 8.20
CA GLY A 378 -10.65 -4.15 8.42
C GLY A 378 -9.48 -3.85 7.47
N MET A 379 -9.43 -4.51 6.32
CA MET A 379 -8.41 -4.32 5.29
C MET A 379 -8.62 -3.00 4.54
N ARG A 380 -8.50 -1.87 5.26
CA ARG A 380 -8.63 -0.51 4.72
C ARG A 380 -7.28 0.20 4.62
N GLY A 381 -6.21 -0.57 4.63
CA GLY A 381 -4.85 -0.10 4.46
C GLY A 381 -4.08 -0.96 3.47
N LEU A 382 -3.04 -0.39 2.85
CA LEU A 382 -2.14 -1.06 1.93
C LEU A 382 -0.82 -0.28 1.85
N MET A 383 0.32 -0.98 1.79
CA MET A 383 1.58 -0.37 1.38
C MET A 383 2.04 -0.97 0.05
N ILE A 384 2.32 -0.08 -0.90
CA ILE A 384 2.71 -0.45 -2.26
C ILE A 384 4.23 -0.58 -2.32
N SER A 385 4.71 -1.55 -3.09
CA SER A 385 6.14 -1.86 -3.20
C SER A 385 6.92 -0.86 -4.08
N PHE A 386 8.25 -0.90 -3.98
CA PHE A 386 9.16 -0.26 -4.94
C PHE A 386 9.19 -0.95 -6.31
N SER A 387 8.62 -2.16 -6.39
CA SER A 387 8.78 -3.01 -7.57
C SER A 387 8.02 -2.45 -8.75
N LYS A 388 8.45 -2.88 -9.92
CA LYS A 388 7.68 -2.72 -11.16
C LYS A 388 6.90 -4.00 -11.44
N ILE A 389 5.88 -3.87 -12.26
CA ILE A 389 5.26 -4.99 -12.97
C ILE A 389 5.50 -4.75 -14.47
N GLY A 390 6.27 -5.65 -15.11
CA GLY A 390 6.86 -5.31 -16.39
C GLY A 390 7.63 -3.98 -16.28
N PRO A 391 7.47 -3.03 -17.19
CA PRO A 391 8.18 -1.76 -17.14
C PRO A 391 7.55 -0.69 -16.25
N VAL A 392 6.32 -0.91 -15.72
CA VAL A 392 5.53 0.09 -14.99
C VAL A 392 5.71 -0.08 -13.49
N GLU A 393 5.90 1.01 -12.76
CA GLU A 393 5.95 0.97 -11.29
C GLU A 393 4.59 0.59 -10.70
N CYS A 394 4.59 -0.31 -9.71
CA CYS A 394 3.36 -0.71 -9.03
C CYS A 394 2.58 0.49 -8.48
N THR A 395 3.28 1.50 -7.99
CA THR A 395 2.70 2.75 -7.48
C THR A 395 1.98 3.58 -8.54
N ALA A 396 2.37 3.44 -9.82
CA ALA A 396 1.86 4.24 -10.93
C ALA A 396 1.04 3.42 -11.95
N SER A 397 0.83 2.13 -11.70
CA SER A 397 0.00 1.28 -12.55
C SER A 397 -1.48 1.48 -12.25
N TYR A 398 -2.20 2.10 -13.16
CA TYR A 398 -3.66 2.29 -13.07
C TYR A 398 -4.38 0.94 -13.05
N GLU A 399 -3.95 0.01 -13.87
CA GLU A 399 -4.52 -1.32 -14.01
C GLU A 399 -4.38 -2.13 -12.70
N LEU A 400 -3.24 -2.01 -12.02
CA LEU A 400 -3.03 -2.67 -10.74
C LEU A 400 -3.80 -1.99 -9.60
N MET A 401 -3.71 -0.64 -9.52
CA MET A 401 -4.22 0.11 -8.37
C MET A 401 -5.71 0.44 -8.47
N THR A 402 -6.22 0.64 -9.68
CA THR A 402 -7.64 0.96 -9.88
C THR A 402 -8.40 -0.26 -10.38
N GLU A 403 -8.08 -0.80 -11.57
CA GLU A 403 -8.87 -1.87 -12.18
C GLU A 403 -8.90 -3.14 -11.31
N ILE A 404 -7.73 -3.62 -10.85
CA ILE A 404 -7.67 -4.84 -10.04
C ILE A 404 -8.00 -4.57 -8.58
N LEU A 405 -7.27 -3.65 -7.93
CA LEU A 405 -7.38 -3.49 -6.48
C LEU A 405 -8.72 -2.86 -6.07
N LYS A 406 -9.14 -1.77 -6.71
CA LYS A 406 -10.36 -1.03 -6.31
C LYS A 406 -11.61 -1.56 -6.98
N GLU A 407 -11.57 -1.80 -8.29
CA GLU A 407 -12.75 -2.17 -9.05
C GLU A 407 -13.05 -3.66 -8.94
N GLU A 408 -12.08 -4.55 -9.19
CA GLU A 408 -12.34 -6.00 -9.05
C GLU A 408 -12.46 -6.43 -7.58
N TRP A 409 -11.56 -5.99 -6.68
CA TRP A 409 -11.56 -6.47 -5.29
C TRP A 409 -12.30 -5.59 -4.31
N GLY A 410 -12.75 -4.42 -4.73
CA GLY A 410 -13.54 -3.50 -3.92
C GLY A 410 -12.76 -2.80 -2.81
N PHE A 411 -11.44 -2.65 -2.92
CA PHE A 411 -10.63 -1.97 -1.92
C PHE A 411 -11.04 -0.50 -1.76
N LYS A 412 -11.32 -0.12 -0.52
CA LYS A 412 -11.65 1.25 -0.11
C LYS A 412 -10.80 1.61 1.10
N GLY A 413 -9.81 2.46 0.91
CA GLY A 413 -8.95 2.84 2.02
C GLY A 413 -7.60 3.44 1.67
N TYR A 414 -6.75 3.50 2.66
CA TYR A 414 -5.42 4.08 2.67
C TYR A 414 -4.41 3.22 1.90
N ALA A 415 -3.89 3.70 0.78
CA ALA A 415 -2.86 3.05 0.01
C ALA A 415 -1.62 3.95 -0.08
N VAL A 416 -0.60 3.65 0.72
CA VAL A 416 0.65 4.40 0.80
C VAL A 416 1.74 3.72 -0.02
N THR A 417 2.64 4.49 -0.61
CA THR A 417 3.87 3.94 -1.18
C THR A 417 4.80 3.42 -0.06
N ASP A 418 5.71 2.52 -0.35
CA ASP A 418 6.93 2.36 0.45
C ASP A 418 7.75 3.66 0.37
N ILE A 419 8.91 3.77 1.04
CA ILE A 419 9.73 5.00 1.03
C ILE A 419 9.92 5.49 -0.41
N TYR A 420 9.41 6.69 -0.69
CA TYR A 420 9.31 7.20 -2.04
C TYR A 420 10.17 8.44 -2.22
N ASP A 421 11.05 8.44 -3.20
CA ASP A 421 12.00 9.51 -3.49
C ASP A 421 11.99 10.00 -4.96
N ASP A 422 11.20 9.35 -5.84
CA ASP A 422 11.02 9.79 -7.21
C ASP A 422 9.88 10.81 -7.33
N THR A 423 10.24 12.07 -7.53
CA THR A 423 9.28 13.18 -7.62
C THR A 423 8.76 13.42 -9.03
N ASP A 424 9.37 12.83 -10.04
CA ASP A 424 9.03 13.14 -11.43
C ASP A 424 7.72 12.49 -11.87
N ILE A 425 7.27 11.43 -11.18
CA ILE A 425 6.04 10.69 -11.50
C ILE A 425 4.89 10.85 -10.49
N TYR A 426 4.94 11.81 -9.58
CA TYR A 426 3.88 12.02 -8.57
C TYR A 426 2.46 12.11 -9.18
N GLY A 427 2.34 12.80 -10.32
CA GLY A 427 1.06 12.90 -11.03
C GLY A 427 0.54 11.53 -11.49
N ALA A 428 1.42 10.69 -12.03
CA ALA A 428 1.08 9.33 -12.45
C ALA A 428 0.65 8.46 -11.26
N VAL A 429 1.38 8.55 -10.15
CA VAL A 429 1.12 7.78 -8.92
C VAL A 429 -0.26 8.11 -8.34
N LEU A 430 -0.61 9.39 -8.21
CA LEU A 430 -1.94 9.78 -7.75
C LEU A 430 -3.03 9.41 -8.75
N ALA A 431 -2.79 9.64 -10.05
CA ALA A 431 -3.75 9.32 -11.10
C ALA A 431 -4.00 7.80 -11.25
N SER A 432 -3.09 6.95 -10.78
CA SER A 432 -3.27 5.50 -10.77
C SER A 432 -4.22 4.99 -9.68
N GLY A 433 -4.48 5.80 -8.65
CA GLY A 433 -5.30 5.41 -7.51
C GLY A 433 -4.52 5.19 -6.20
N THR A 434 -3.20 5.34 -6.19
CA THR A 434 -2.39 5.44 -4.97
C THR A 434 -2.80 6.66 -4.16
N THR A 435 -2.94 6.54 -2.85
CA THR A 435 -3.56 7.62 -2.06
C THR A 435 -2.55 8.58 -1.44
N CYS A 436 -1.36 8.13 -1.09
CA CYS A 436 -0.33 8.99 -0.50
C CYS A 436 1.06 8.38 -0.57
N PHE A 437 2.04 9.15 -0.14
CA PHE A 437 3.45 8.80 -0.23
C PHE A 437 4.08 8.64 1.14
N ASP A 438 4.94 7.62 1.31
CA ASP A 438 5.90 7.58 2.39
C ASP A 438 7.13 8.42 2.02
N THR A 439 7.18 9.63 2.54
CA THR A 439 8.20 10.63 2.22
C THR A 439 9.41 10.62 3.15
N ARG A 440 9.56 9.60 4.01
CA ARG A 440 10.70 9.51 4.97
C ARG A 440 12.05 9.58 4.29
N GLY A 441 12.18 8.97 3.11
CA GLY A 441 13.43 8.93 2.36
C GLY A 441 13.86 10.30 1.84
N ILE A 442 12.91 11.15 1.46
CA ILE A 442 13.17 12.46 0.87
C ILE A 442 13.41 13.51 1.94
N SER A 443 12.62 13.49 3.00
CA SER A 443 12.64 14.58 3.97
C SER A 443 13.70 14.42 5.05
N GLY A 444 14.19 13.20 5.31
CA GLY A 444 14.97 12.94 6.52
C GLY A 444 14.22 13.37 7.80
N PHE A 445 12.92 13.64 7.68
CA PHE A 445 12.12 14.44 8.60
C PHE A 445 10.96 13.62 9.15
N TYR A 446 11.14 13.06 10.30
CA TYR A 446 10.01 12.83 11.19
C TYR A 446 9.48 14.20 11.64
N GLY A 447 8.32 14.62 11.14
CA GLY A 447 7.65 15.79 11.64
C GLY A 447 7.54 17.01 10.72
N ALA A 448 7.47 16.83 9.40
CA ALA A 448 6.98 17.89 8.51
C ALA A 448 5.45 17.97 8.63
N THR A 449 4.95 18.61 9.67
CA THR A 449 3.55 18.52 10.12
C THR A 449 2.75 19.80 9.88
N THR A 450 3.24 20.70 9.03
CA THR A 450 2.53 21.93 8.69
C THR A 450 2.52 22.16 7.19
N LEU A 451 1.45 22.76 6.69
CA LEU A 451 1.34 23.26 5.31
C LEU A 451 2.55 24.07 4.85
N GLU A 452 3.15 24.83 5.77
CA GLU A 452 4.36 25.62 5.51
C GLU A 452 5.59 24.73 5.26
N ASN A 453 5.71 23.60 5.95
CA ASN A 453 6.77 22.64 5.74
C ASN A 453 6.54 21.84 4.46
N CYS A 454 5.30 21.59 4.08
CA CYS A 454 4.95 21.00 2.80
C CYS A 454 5.33 21.92 1.63
N SER A 455 5.04 23.21 1.72
CA SER A 455 5.44 24.18 0.69
C SER A 455 6.97 24.32 0.59
N THR A 456 7.69 24.19 1.71
CA THR A 456 9.15 24.22 1.75
C THR A 456 9.74 22.93 1.21
N PHE A 457 9.15 21.80 1.49
CA PHE A 457 9.51 20.51 0.91
C PHE A 457 9.27 20.50 -0.60
N ALA A 458 8.08 20.92 -1.01
CA ALA A 458 7.74 21.09 -2.40
C ALA A 458 8.74 22.00 -3.15
N THR A 459 9.35 22.98 -2.48
CA THR A 459 10.42 23.82 -3.06
C THR A 459 11.82 23.20 -3.03
N GLN A 460 12.09 22.26 -2.14
CA GLN A 460 13.41 21.57 -2.05
C GLN A 460 13.54 20.39 -3.01
N VAL A 461 12.43 19.76 -3.40
CA VAL A 461 12.38 18.59 -4.29
C VAL A 461 11.84 18.97 -5.67
N ASP A 462 12.22 20.15 -6.19
CA ASP A 462 11.56 20.77 -7.34
C ASP A 462 10.04 20.91 -7.12
N GLY A 463 9.69 21.39 -5.96
CA GLY A 463 8.34 21.59 -5.50
C GLY A 463 7.50 22.52 -6.34
N SER A 464 8.12 23.27 -7.25
CA SER A 464 7.41 23.96 -8.32
C SER A 464 6.70 22.95 -9.25
N LYS A 465 7.26 21.77 -9.47
CA LYS A 465 6.64 20.73 -10.28
C LYS A 465 5.52 20.01 -9.51
N VAL A 466 5.74 19.59 -8.26
CA VAL A 466 4.71 18.90 -7.46
C VAL A 466 3.52 19.81 -7.18
N SER A 467 3.75 21.06 -6.71
CA SER A 467 2.67 22.01 -6.50
C SER A 467 1.95 22.43 -7.78
N ALA A 468 2.70 22.66 -8.87
CA ALA A 468 2.10 22.99 -10.15
C ALA A 468 1.32 21.79 -10.72
N GLN A 469 1.78 20.57 -10.48
CA GLN A 469 1.09 19.36 -10.91
C GLN A 469 -0.25 19.18 -10.19
N LEU A 470 -0.26 19.29 -8.87
CA LEU A 470 -1.47 19.05 -8.08
C LEU A 470 -2.51 20.17 -8.18
N LEU A 471 -2.07 21.38 -8.47
CA LEU A 471 -2.94 22.55 -8.67
C LEU A 471 -3.09 22.93 -10.15
N SER A 472 -2.67 22.06 -11.07
CA SER A 472 -2.78 22.27 -12.51
C SER A 472 -4.24 22.30 -12.97
N GLY A 473 -4.49 22.74 -14.20
CA GLY A 473 -5.77 22.61 -14.89
C GLY A 473 -6.12 21.17 -15.31
N ASP A 474 -5.57 20.18 -14.66
CA ASP A 474 -5.82 18.75 -14.89
C ASP A 474 -6.96 18.27 -14.00
N ALA A 475 -8.13 18.06 -14.59
CA ALA A 475 -9.33 17.64 -13.87
C ALA A 475 -9.18 16.23 -13.29
N ARG A 476 -8.51 15.32 -14.02
CA ARG A 476 -8.27 13.94 -13.56
C ARG A 476 -7.38 13.95 -12.32
N LEU A 477 -6.32 14.74 -12.32
CA LEU A 477 -5.40 14.81 -11.20
C LEU A 477 -6.04 15.46 -9.96
N GLN A 478 -6.84 16.53 -10.14
CA GLN A 478 -7.57 17.13 -9.02
C GLN A 478 -8.61 16.18 -8.41
N ASN A 479 -9.31 15.40 -9.24
CA ASN A 479 -10.20 14.35 -8.75
C ASN A 479 -9.42 13.23 -8.03
N ALA A 480 -8.28 12.80 -8.57
CA ALA A 480 -7.42 11.83 -7.92
C ALA A 480 -6.95 12.29 -6.52
N VAL A 481 -6.65 13.57 -6.34
CA VAL A 481 -6.35 14.14 -5.02
C VAL A 481 -7.58 14.07 -4.08
N LYS A 482 -8.79 14.37 -4.57
CA LYS A 482 -10.03 14.20 -3.78
C LYS A 482 -10.27 12.75 -3.39
N ASP A 483 -10.10 11.82 -4.34
CA ASP A 483 -10.24 10.40 -4.10
C ASP A 483 -9.21 9.88 -3.11
N SER A 484 -7.96 10.38 -3.18
CA SER A 484 -6.92 10.11 -2.20
C SER A 484 -7.36 10.55 -0.80
N CYS A 485 -7.83 11.79 -0.66
CA CYS A 485 -8.32 12.31 0.61
C CYS A 485 -9.51 11.49 1.14
N HIS A 486 -10.45 11.14 0.27
CA HIS A 486 -11.59 10.30 0.64
C HIS A 486 -11.15 8.96 1.20
N ASN A 487 -10.32 8.22 0.48
CA ASN A 487 -9.83 6.92 0.90
C ASN A 487 -9.04 6.97 2.22
N ILE A 488 -8.17 7.97 2.39
CA ILE A 488 -7.42 8.18 3.63
C ILE A 488 -8.37 8.46 4.80
N LEU A 489 -9.25 9.44 4.65
CA LEU A 489 -10.17 9.86 5.71
C LEU A 489 -11.18 8.77 6.03
N TYR A 490 -11.65 8.02 5.04
CA TYR A 490 -12.50 6.86 5.26
C TYR A 490 -11.80 5.82 6.14
N ALA A 491 -10.57 5.40 5.81
CA ALA A 491 -9.83 4.46 6.63
C ALA A 491 -9.70 4.95 8.08
N PHE A 492 -9.43 6.22 8.29
CA PHE A 492 -9.36 6.80 9.64
C PHE A 492 -10.71 6.82 10.35
N SER A 493 -11.80 7.10 9.64
CA SER A 493 -13.14 7.12 10.23
C SER A 493 -13.61 5.75 10.75
N GLN A 494 -12.98 4.69 10.26
CA GLN A 494 -13.24 3.31 10.66
C GLN A 494 -12.22 2.78 11.70
N SER A 495 -11.33 3.62 12.20
CA SER A 495 -10.23 3.21 13.08
C SER A 495 -10.39 3.70 14.52
N SER A 496 -9.51 3.20 15.40
CA SER A 496 -9.39 3.66 16.79
C SER A 496 -9.05 5.15 16.93
N LEU A 497 -8.62 5.81 15.87
CA LEU A 497 -8.40 7.24 15.84
C LEU A 497 -9.63 8.02 16.28
N MET A 498 -10.81 7.54 15.89
CA MET A 498 -12.09 8.20 16.19
C MET A 498 -12.40 8.27 17.69
N ASN A 499 -11.75 7.48 18.54
CA ASN A 499 -11.84 7.61 19.98
C ASN A 499 -11.33 8.95 20.53
N ARG A 500 -10.56 9.70 19.73
CA ARG A 500 -10.00 11.01 20.08
C ARG A 500 -10.88 12.18 19.69
N TYR A 501 -11.94 11.95 18.88
CA TYR A 501 -12.80 12.98 18.35
C TYR A 501 -14.17 12.96 18.99
N ASN A 502 -14.72 14.14 19.24
CA ASN A 502 -16.10 14.32 19.67
C ASN A 502 -16.58 15.75 19.32
N SER A 503 -17.83 16.09 19.60
CA SER A 503 -18.45 17.38 19.29
C SER A 503 -17.80 18.58 19.99
N THR A 504 -16.92 18.35 20.97
CA THR A 504 -16.19 19.43 21.66
C THR A 504 -14.75 19.55 21.19
N THR A 505 -14.31 18.67 20.29
CA THR A 505 -12.96 18.72 19.72
C THR A 505 -12.83 19.96 18.85
N HIS A 506 -11.85 20.79 19.13
CA HIS A 506 -11.43 21.90 18.29
C HIS A 506 -9.93 21.90 18.16
N ILE A 507 -9.44 22.33 17.02
CA ILE A 507 -8.02 22.31 16.70
C ILE A 507 -7.45 23.70 16.90
N GLU A 508 -6.48 23.82 17.80
CA GLU A 508 -5.68 25.03 17.98
C GLU A 508 -4.29 24.83 17.35
N GLN A 509 -3.96 25.69 16.41
CA GLN A 509 -2.57 25.79 15.95
C GLN A 509 -1.75 26.52 17.01
N THR A 510 -0.96 25.78 17.76
CA THR A 510 -0.05 26.37 18.75
C THR A 510 1.35 26.49 18.17
N MET A 511 1.91 27.69 18.30
CA MET A 511 3.31 27.89 17.94
C MET A 511 4.20 27.22 19.00
N THR A 512 5.03 26.27 18.60
CA THR A 512 5.94 25.59 19.51
C THR A 512 6.96 26.57 20.13
N TRP A 513 7.41 26.31 21.36
CA TRP A 513 8.36 27.16 22.06
C TRP A 513 9.66 27.38 21.27
N TRP A 514 10.15 26.37 20.58
CA TRP A 514 11.36 26.48 19.77
C TRP A 514 11.17 27.33 18.50
N ARG A 515 10.00 27.30 17.89
CA ARG A 515 9.64 28.23 16.80
C ARG A 515 9.60 29.69 17.28
N MET A 516 9.01 29.92 18.46
CA MET A 516 9.04 31.24 19.07
C MET A 516 10.47 31.68 19.38
N ALA A 517 11.31 30.80 19.91
CA ALA A 517 12.72 31.06 20.16
C ALA A 517 13.50 31.35 18.88
N TYR A 518 13.24 30.59 17.83
CA TYR A 518 13.88 30.78 16.51
C TYR A 518 13.48 32.13 15.89
N MET A 519 12.21 32.50 15.90
CA MET A 519 11.77 33.81 15.42
C MET A 519 12.34 34.95 16.25
N ALA A 520 12.41 34.81 17.56
CA ALA A 520 13.06 35.78 18.44
C ALA A 520 14.57 35.93 18.13
N ALA A 521 15.24 34.84 17.84
CA ALA A 521 16.66 34.86 17.43
C ALA A 521 16.83 35.58 16.07
N ILE A 522 15.99 35.26 15.07
CA ILE A 522 16.02 35.96 13.77
C ILE A 522 15.80 37.45 13.95
N ALA A 523 14.81 37.86 14.75
CA ALA A 523 14.56 39.27 15.03
C ALA A 523 15.76 39.93 15.72
N ALA A 524 16.37 39.28 16.71
CA ALA A 524 17.56 39.79 17.40
C ALA A 524 18.75 39.95 16.44
N PHE A 525 19.03 38.97 15.58
CA PHE A 525 20.08 39.06 14.56
C PHE A 525 19.80 40.15 13.53
N GLY A 526 18.54 40.32 13.11
CA GLY A 526 18.12 41.42 12.24
C GLY A 526 18.40 42.80 12.86
N ILE A 527 18.06 43.00 14.13
CA ILE A 527 18.33 44.23 14.85
C ILE A 527 19.86 44.47 14.97
N LEU A 528 20.64 43.43 15.31
CA LEU A 528 22.09 43.53 15.38
C LEU A 528 22.73 43.88 14.03
N LEU A 529 22.23 43.33 12.94
CA LEU A 529 22.68 43.63 11.60
C LEU A 529 22.40 45.10 11.23
N LEU A 530 21.19 45.59 11.52
CA LEU A 530 20.82 46.99 11.28
C LEU A 530 21.66 47.94 12.14
N ALA A 531 21.85 47.64 13.41
CA ALA A 531 22.71 48.43 14.31
C ALA A 531 24.17 48.48 13.85
N SER A 532 24.71 47.32 13.44
CA SER A 532 26.08 47.23 12.89
C SER A 532 26.22 48.03 11.62
N GLY A 533 25.24 47.97 10.70
CA GLY A 533 25.22 48.77 9.49
C GLY A 533 25.16 50.28 9.78
N ALA A 534 24.35 50.69 10.72
CA ALA A 534 24.26 52.10 11.16
C ALA A 534 25.58 52.58 11.77
N LEU A 535 26.20 51.77 12.65
CA LEU A 535 27.49 52.08 13.25
C LEU A 535 28.61 52.17 12.17
N TYR A 536 28.58 51.31 11.20
CA TYR A 536 29.52 51.34 10.09
C TYR A 536 29.37 52.64 9.29
N VAL A 537 28.17 53.08 8.92
CA VAL A 537 27.92 54.31 8.21
C VAL A 537 28.36 55.55 9.01
N VAL A 538 28.05 55.54 10.33
CA VAL A 538 28.49 56.64 11.21
C VAL A 538 30.01 56.69 11.32
N SER A 539 30.66 55.56 11.47
CA SER A 539 32.13 55.49 11.56
C SER A 539 32.81 55.90 10.27
N SER A 540 32.27 55.53 9.12
CA SER A 540 32.79 55.94 7.80
C SER A 540 32.69 57.44 7.60
N LYS A 541 31.55 58.03 7.91
CA LYS A 541 31.35 59.51 7.84
C LYS A 541 32.23 60.28 8.82
N ARG A 542 32.54 59.71 9.97
CA ARG A 542 33.47 60.31 10.92
C ARG A 542 34.91 60.29 10.39
N LYS A 543 35.36 59.18 9.80
CA LYS A 543 36.68 59.07 9.15
C LYS A 543 36.84 60.08 7.99
N GLU A 544 35.82 60.24 7.17
CA GLU A 544 35.83 61.23 6.08
C GLU A 544 35.98 62.68 6.60
N ARG A 545 35.39 63.00 7.76
CA ARG A 545 35.52 64.31 8.39
C ARG A 545 36.85 64.56 9.08
N GLU A 546 37.57 63.50 9.51
CA GLU A 546 38.91 63.61 10.13
C GLU A 546 40.03 63.70 9.06
N VAL A 547 39.76 63.38 7.80
CA VAL A 547 40.71 63.43 6.65
C VAL A 547 40.52 64.67 5.79
N SER A 548 39.40 65.37 5.90
CA SER A 548 39.13 66.69 5.26
C SER A 548 39.51 67.82 6.22
#